data_c09d34e4fa0dceb357a8535bd295d6b9
#
_entry.id   c09d34e4fa0dceb357a8535bd295d6b9
#
_cell.length_a   1.000
_cell.length_b   1.000
_cell.length_c   1.000
_cell.angle_alpha   90.00
_cell.angle_beta   90.00
_cell.angle_gamma   90.00
#
_symmetry.space_group_name_H-M   'P 1'
#
loop_
_entity.id
_entity.type
_entity.pdbx_description
1 polymer ?
#
loop_
_entity_poly.entity_id
_entity_poly.type
_entity_poly.pdbx_seq_one_letter_code
_entity_poly.pdbx_strand_id
1 'polypeptide(L)'
;HTQKTVCLNSATAAMEMVLHLLGIGPGDEVIVPAYTYTASASVVTHVGATIVMVDSQKDCVEMDYEQLVEAITEKTKVIVPVDLAGICADVDKIKEIITRPEILSKFTPANDIQDKIGRIVISNDCAHSFGASRHGKMAGEIADFSSFSFHAVKNFTTAEGGALTWNLCFGQDKVERQQVYCNSPIPFIEGETWNEFLYRLSQLFSLHGQNKDALAKTKIGVWEYDI
;
A
#
# COMPACT_ATOMS: atom_id res chain seq x y z
N HIS A 1 -3.13 -1.39 16.11
CA HIS A 1 -1.81 -2.01 15.98
C HIS A 1 -1.05 -1.59 14.71
N THR A 2 -1.58 -0.65 13.92
CA THR A 2 -0.85 0.03 12.85
C THR A 2 -0.14 1.26 13.41
N GLN A 3 0.97 1.66 12.82
CA GLN A 3 1.73 2.80 13.36
C GLN A 3 1.04 4.13 13.10
N LYS A 4 0.51 4.29 11.91
CA LYS A 4 -0.21 5.51 11.51
C LYS A 4 -1.38 5.14 10.59
N THR A 5 -2.36 6.03 10.59
CA THR A 5 -3.57 5.90 9.77
C THR A 5 -3.98 7.29 9.27
N VAL A 6 -4.41 7.36 8.02
CA VAL A 6 -5.07 8.53 7.45
C VAL A 6 -6.42 8.12 6.86
N CYS A 7 -7.46 8.92 7.12
CA CYS A 7 -8.77 8.70 6.53
C CYS A 7 -8.86 9.34 5.15
N LEU A 8 -9.51 8.62 4.24
CA LEU A 8 -9.69 8.98 2.84
C LEU A 8 -11.16 8.74 2.43
N ASN A 9 -11.51 9.13 1.22
CA ASN A 9 -12.87 8.92 0.70
C ASN A 9 -13.12 7.48 0.22
N SER A 10 -12.08 6.67 -0.02
CA SER A 10 -12.21 5.27 -0.47
C SER A 10 -10.90 4.49 -0.34
N ALA A 11 -10.97 3.16 -0.37
CA ALA A 11 -9.79 2.30 -0.51
C ALA A 11 -9.07 2.50 -1.84
N THR A 12 -9.81 2.80 -2.91
CA THR A 12 -9.24 3.11 -4.23
C THR A 12 -8.31 4.30 -4.15
N ALA A 13 -8.76 5.41 -3.53
CA ALA A 13 -7.92 6.58 -3.31
C ALA A 13 -6.72 6.28 -2.42
N ALA A 14 -6.88 5.40 -1.43
CA ALA A 14 -5.78 4.96 -0.58
C ALA A 14 -4.70 4.21 -1.36
N MET A 15 -5.08 3.24 -2.20
CA MET A 15 -4.15 2.50 -3.06
C MET A 15 -3.45 3.40 -4.07
N GLU A 16 -4.20 4.28 -4.75
CA GLU A 16 -3.63 5.23 -5.71
C GLU A 16 -2.63 6.17 -5.05
N MET A 17 -2.94 6.65 -3.83
CA MET A 17 -2.03 7.47 -3.04
C MET A 17 -0.71 6.76 -2.75
N VAL A 18 -0.73 5.47 -2.41
CA VAL A 18 0.49 4.68 -2.18
C VAL A 18 1.35 4.64 -3.43
N LEU A 19 0.75 4.41 -4.61
CA LEU A 19 1.50 4.39 -5.87
C LEU A 19 2.14 5.74 -6.17
N HIS A 20 1.41 6.84 -5.98
CA HIS A 20 1.97 8.19 -6.12
C HIS A 20 3.08 8.48 -5.11
N LEU A 21 2.89 8.11 -3.84
CA LEU A 21 3.89 8.29 -2.79
C LEU A 21 5.20 7.57 -3.12
N LEU A 22 5.10 6.37 -3.67
CA LEU A 22 6.24 5.57 -4.09
C LEU A 22 6.85 6.04 -5.42
N GLY A 23 6.22 7.01 -6.11
CA GLY A 23 6.65 7.49 -7.42
C GLY A 23 6.50 6.45 -8.54
N ILE A 24 5.50 5.56 -8.41
CA ILE A 24 5.22 4.54 -9.42
C ILE A 24 4.64 5.20 -10.67
N GLY A 25 5.13 4.79 -11.85
CA GLY A 25 4.73 5.40 -13.11
C GLY A 25 5.11 4.57 -14.35
N PRO A 26 5.15 5.22 -15.53
CA PRO A 26 5.50 4.54 -16.78
C PRO A 26 6.87 3.84 -16.70
N GLY A 27 6.88 2.56 -17.05
CA GLY A 27 8.08 1.71 -16.98
C GLY A 27 8.15 0.82 -15.75
N ASP A 28 7.38 1.12 -14.70
CA ASP A 28 7.25 0.27 -13.52
C ASP A 28 6.17 -0.80 -13.71
N GLU A 29 6.28 -1.89 -12.97
CA GLU A 29 5.32 -2.98 -12.92
C GLU A 29 4.75 -3.11 -11.50
N VAL A 30 3.42 -3.32 -11.45
CA VAL A 30 2.69 -3.61 -10.22
C VAL A 30 2.01 -4.97 -10.38
N ILE A 31 2.30 -5.91 -9.48
CA ILE A 31 1.69 -7.23 -9.50
C ILE A 31 0.39 -7.20 -8.70
N VAL A 32 -0.69 -7.69 -9.32
CA VAL A 32 -2.02 -7.80 -8.71
C VAL A 32 -2.59 -9.21 -8.94
N PRO A 33 -3.44 -9.76 -8.06
CA PRO A 33 -4.13 -11.01 -8.36
C PRO A 33 -5.14 -10.80 -9.49
N ALA A 34 -5.29 -11.81 -10.35
CA ALA A 34 -6.30 -11.78 -11.42
C ALA A 34 -7.72 -11.81 -10.87
N TYR A 35 -7.93 -12.45 -9.71
CA TYR A 35 -9.20 -12.52 -9.03
C TYR A 35 -9.30 -11.43 -7.95
N THR A 36 -9.74 -10.26 -8.36
CA THR A 36 -9.92 -9.08 -7.49
C THR A 36 -11.01 -8.16 -8.03
N TYR A 37 -11.39 -7.18 -7.22
CA TYR A 37 -12.18 -6.05 -7.70
C TYR A 37 -11.31 -5.14 -8.58
N THR A 38 -11.91 -4.54 -9.61
CA THR A 38 -11.20 -3.74 -10.62
C THR A 38 -10.35 -2.61 -10.03
N ALA A 39 -10.67 -2.09 -8.85
CA ALA A 39 -9.93 -1.00 -8.23
C ALA A 39 -8.45 -1.33 -8.02
N SER A 40 -8.12 -2.56 -7.56
CA SER A 40 -6.73 -2.97 -7.30
C SER A 40 -5.85 -2.91 -8.57
N ALA A 41 -6.45 -3.11 -9.76
CA ALA A 41 -5.78 -3.01 -11.05
C ALA A 41 -5.88 -1.60 -11.66
N SER A 42 -7.05 -0.94 -11.57
CA SER A 42 -7.26 0.36 -12.22
C SER A 42 -6.35 1.45 -11.67
N VAL A 43 -6.04 1.46 -10.37
CA VAL A 43 -5.11 2.45 -9.79
C VAL A 43 -3.71 2.37 -10.41
N VAL A 44 -3.30 1.19 -10.87
CA VAL A 44 -2.03 1.00 -11.58
C VAL A 44 -2.04 1.71 -12.94
N THR A 45 -3.17 1.64 -13.66
CA THR A 45 -3.32 2.36 -14.93
C THR A 45 -3.41 3.88 -14.73
N HIS A 46 -3.98 4.34 -13.61
CA HIS A 46 -4.08 5.77 -13.30
C HIS A 46 -2.71 6.43 -13.20
N VAL A 47 -1.72 5.72 -12.66
CA VAL A 47 -0.33 6.21 -12.57
C VAL A 47 0.50 5.91 -13.81
N GLY A 48 -0.06 5.22 -14.81
CA GLY A 48 0.62 4.87 -16.06
C GLY A 48 1.59 3.69 -15.95
N ALA A 49 1.55 2.93 -14.86
CA ALA A 49 2.35 1.73 -14.68
C ALA A 49 1.75 0.51 -15.38
N THR A 50 2.52 -0.55 -15.53
CA THR A 50 2.10 -1.82 -16.14
C THR A 50 1.51 -2.74 -15.09
N ILE A 51 0.30 -3.26 -15.35
CA ILE A 51 -0.32 -4.30 -14.54
C ILE A 51 0.29 -5.66 -14.92
N VAL A 52 0.77 -6.40 -13.93
CA VAL A 52 1.15 -7.81 -14.07
C VAL A 52 0.17 -8.64 -13.25
N MET A 53 -0.59 -9.51 -13.90
CA MET A 53 -1.59 -10.33 -13.21
C MET A 53 -1.01 -11.70 -12.87
N VAL A 54 -1.29 -12.14 -11.64
CA VAL A 54 -0.97 -13.48 -11.14
C VAL A 54 -2.29 -14.19 -10.82
N ASP A 55 -2.44 -15.43 -11.26
CA ASP A 55 -3.66 -16.21 -11.03
C ASP A 55 -3.82 -16.59 -9.56
N SER A 56 -4.98 -17.11 -9.21
CA SER A 56 -5.25 -17.64 -7.87
C SER A 56 -4.71 -19.06 -7.73
N GLN A 57 -4.37 -19.44 -6.51
CA GLN A 57 -4.08 -20.84 -6.19
C GLN A 57 -5.31 -21.69 -6.48
N LYS A 58 -5.07 -22.99 -6.77
CA LYS A 58 -6.15 -23.94 -6.96
C LYS A 58 -7.04 -24.01 -5.72
N ASP A 59 -8.34 -23.90 -5.92
CA ASP A 59 -9.38 -23.97 -4.87
C ASP A 59 -9.22 -22.91 -3.74
N CYS A 60 -8.55 -21.80 -4.03
CA CYS A 60 -8.29 -20.70 -3.10
C CYS A 60 -8.45 -19.35 -3.79
N VAL A 61 -8.75 -18.30 -3.03
CA VAL A 61 -8.88 -16.92 -3.54
C VAL A 61 -7.56 -16.14 -3.46
N GLU A 62 -6.57 -16.66 -2.76
CA GLU A 62 -5.26 -16.03 -2.65
C GLU A 62 -4.48 -16.17 -3.96
N MET A 63 -3.61 -15.20 -4.25
CA MET A 63 -2.73 -15.28 -5.42
C MET A 63 -1.80 -16.50 -5.34
N ASP A 64 -1.42 -17.03 -6.49
CA ASP A 64 -0.47 -18.12 -6.58
C ASP A 64 0.96 -17.61 -6.32
N TYR A 65 1.57 -18.09 -5.25
CA TYR A 65 2.90 -17.63 -4.84
C TYR A 65 4.04 -18.17 -5.70
N GLU A 66 3.84 -19.28 -6.42
CA GLU A 66 4.84 -19.78 -7.38
C GLU A 66 4.82 -18.90 -8.63
N GLN A 67 3.66 -18.60 -9.17
CA GLN A 67 3.49 -17.65 -10.26
C GLN A 67 3.95 -16.24 -9.86
N LEU A 68 3.74 -15.83 -8.60
CA LEU A 68 4.26 -14.56 -8.10
C LEU A 68 5.79 -14.47 -8.25
N VAL A 69 6.52 -15.52 -7.88
CA VAL A 69 7.99 -15.56 -8.03
C VAL A 69 8.41 -15.43 -9.48
N GLU A 70 7.71 -16.10 -10.39
CA GLU A 70 7.96 -16.06 -11.84
C GLU A 70 7.64 -14.69 -12.45
N ALA A 71 6.60 -14.03 -11.95
CA ALA A 71 6.14 -12.73 -12.43
C ALA A 71 7.04 -11.55 -12.00
N ILE A 72 7.90 -11.72 -10.98
CA ILE A 72 8.77 -10.65 -10.51
C ILE A 72 9.92 -10.40 -11.48
N THR A 73 9.99 -9.17 -11.99
CA THR A 73 11.05 -8.66 -12.86
C THR A 73 11.84 -7.52 -12.20
N GLU A 74 12.81 -6.97 -12.89
CA GLU A 74 13.56 -5.76 -12.47
C GLU A 74 12.67 -4.50 -12.42
N LYS A 75 11.53 -4.52 -13.13
CA LYS A 75 10.57 -3.42 -13.17
C LYS A 75 9.54 -3.48 -12.04
N THR A 76 9.42 -4.63 -11.36
CA THR A 76 8.43 -4.82 -10.30
C THR A 76 8.77 -3.96 -9.09
N LYS A 77 7.84 -3.05 -8.73
CA LYS A 77 8.00 -2.12 -7.59
C LYS A 77 7.04 -2.41 -6.46
N VAL A 78 5.83 -2.83 -6.79
CA VAL A 78 4.75 -3.05 -5.81
C VAL A 78 4.06 -4.38 -6.09
N ILE A 79 3.69 -5.08 -5.02
CA ILE A 79 2.75 -6.19 -5.04
C ILE A 79 1.51 -5.76 -4.26
N VAL A 80 0.34 -5.97 -4.85
CA VAL A 80 -0.97 -5.66 -4.24
C VAL A 80 -1.70 -6.97 -3.93
N PRO A 81 -1.43 -7.65 -2.81
CA PRO A 81 -2.28 -8.75 -2.37
C PRO A 81 -3.67 -8.21 -1.99
N VAL A 82 -4.68 -9.07 -2.03
CA VAL A 82 -6.06 -8.70 -1.75
C VAL A 82 -6.66 -9.64 -0.72
N ASP A 83 -7.22 -9.07 0.34
CA ASP A 83 -7.93 -9.78 1.40
C ASP A 83 -9.37 -10.06 0.95
N LEU A 84 -9.55 -10.94 -0.01
CA LEU A 84 -10.85 -11.17 -0.64
C LEU A 84 -11.83 -11.88 0.32
N ALA A 85 -13.06 -11.39 0.40
CA ALA A 85 -14.13 -11.93 1.25
C ALA A 85 -13.76 -12.06 2.74
N GLY A 86 -12.81 -11.24 3.22
CA GLY A 86 -12.32 -11.27 4.60
C GLY A 86 -11.25 -12.32 4.88
N ILE A 87 -10.81 -13.05 3.86
CA ILE A 87 -9.67 -13.97 3.96
C ILE A 87 -8.41 -13.14 3.76
N CYS A 88 -7.65 -12.95 4.85
CA CYS A 88 -6.40 -12.21 4.79
C CYS A 88 -5.37 -12.94 3.93
N ALA A 89 -4.78 -12.27 2.95
CA ALA A 89 -3.67 -12.77 2.16
C ALA A 89 -2.46 -13.12 3.04
N ASP A 90 -1.65 -14.09 2.62
CA ASP A 90 -0.43 -14.47 3.34
C ASP A 90 0.71 -13.49 3.07
N VAL A 91 0.61 -12.31 3.69
CA VAL A 91 1.61 -11.26 3.57
C VAL A 91 2.97 -11.70 4.14
N ASP A 92 3.00 -12.56 5.15
CA ASP A 92 4.25 -13.11 5.68
C ASP A 92 4.95 -13.95 4.61
N LYS A 93 4.21 -14.74 3.83
CA LYS A 93 4.74 -15.51 2.70
C LYS A 93 5.26 -14.61 1.58
N ILE A 94 4.54 -13.54 1.26
CA ILE A 94 5.00 -12.57 0.26
C ILE A 94 6.28 -11.88 0.73
N LYS A 95 6.37 -11.51 2.03
CA LYS A 95 7.59 -10.95 2.62
C LYS A 95 8.78 -11.91 2.52
N GLU A 96 8.56 -13.19 2.80
CA GLU A 96 9.59 -14.23 2.62
C GLU A 96 10.10 -14.22 1.17
N ILE A 97 9.21 -14.19 0.19
CA ILE A 97 9.56 -14.20 -1.24
C ILE A 97 10.38 -12.97 -1.61
N ILE A 98 9.89 -11.76 -1.31
CA ILE A 98 10.54 -10.51 -1.74
C ILE A 98 11.85 -10.22 -1.00
N THR A 99 12.15 -10.93 0.07
CA THR A 99 13.42 -10.82 0.81
C THR A 99 14.45 -11.87 0.43
N ARG A 100 14.14 -12.79 -0.48
CA ARG A 100 15.11 -13.75 -1.01
C ARG A 100 16.22 -13.01 -1.76
N PRO A 101 17.50 -13.42 -1.61
CA PRO A 101 18.63 -12.73 -2.26
C PRO A 101 18.46 -12.57 -3.78
N GLU A 102 17.94 -13.60 -4.45
CA GLU A 102 17.71 -13.61 -5.90
C GLU A 102 16.59 -12.64 -6.34
N ILE A 103 15.62 -12.35 -5.45
CA ILE A 103 14.56 -11.36 -5.72
C ILE A 103 15.05 -9.95 -5.37
N LEU A 104 15.71 -9.78 -4.22
CA LEU A 104 16.30 -8.50 -3.83
C LEU A 104 17.28 -7.97 -4.89
N SER A 105 18.07 -8.87 -5.52
CA SER A 105 19.02 -8.48 -6.58
C SER A 105 18.34 -7.95 -7.85
N LYS A 106 17.06 -8.26 -8.09
CA LYS A 106 16.29 -7.72 -9.22
C LYS A 106 15.78 -6.30 -8.93
N PHE A 107 15.61 -5.93 -7.66
CA PHE A 107 15.02 -4.64 -7.32
C PHE A 107 15.99 -3.49 -7.61
N THR A 108 15.54 -2.55 -8.44
CA THR A 108 16.27 -1.32 -8.76
C THR A 108 15.40 -0.13 -8.34
N PRO A 109 15.81 0.68 -7.34
CA PRO A 109 15.02 1.83 -6.92
C PRO A 109 15.02 2.91 -8.01
N ALA A 110 13.86 3.54 -8.23
CA ALA A 110 13.68 4.64 -9.17
C ALA A 110 13.77 6.02 -8.49
N ASN A 111 13.75 6.06 -7.16
CA ASN A 111 13.82 7.30 -6.37
C ASN A 111 14.31 7.00 -4.94
N ASP A 112 14.58 8.07 -4.18
CA ASP A 112 15.11 7.99 -2.81
C ASP A 112 14.22 7.22 -1.84
N ILE A 113 12.88 7.23 -2.03
CA ILE A 113 11.94 6.51 -1.18
C ILE A 113 12.08 5.01 -1.41
N GLN A 114 12.09 4.60 -2.67
CA GLN A 114 12.29 3.19 -3.05
C GLN A 114 13.68 2.70 -2.62
N ASP A 115 14.71 3.54 -2.74
CA ASP A 115 16.07 3.22 -2.31
C ASP A 115 16.13 2.98 -0.80
N LYS A 116 15.51 3.85 0.00
CA LYS A 116 15.42 3.68 1.46
C LYS A 116 14.67 2.41 1.87
N ILE A 117 13.64 2.01 1.11
CA ILE A 117 12.91 0.76 1.34
C ILE A 117 13.76 -0.45 0.94
N GLY A 118 14.51 -0.35 -0.15
CA GLY A 118 15.49 -1.33 -0.62
C GLY A 118 14.88 -2.65 -1.12
N ARG A 119 13.58 -2.71 -1.38
CA ARG A 119 12.86 -3.91 -1.85
C ARG A 119 11.51 -3.56 -2.46
N ILE A 120 10.88 -4.54 -3.09
CA ILE A 120 9.48 -4.46 -3.53
C ILE A 120 8.57 -4.14 -2.33
N VAL A 121 7.59 -3.27 -2.53
CA VAL A 121 6.64 -2.83 -1.51
C VAL A 121 5.38 -3.68 -1.55
N ILE A 122 4.82 -3.99 -0.39
CA ILE A 122 3.53 -4.69 -0.25
C ILE A 122 2.46 -3.66 0.11
N SER A 123 1.54 -3.41 -0.83
CA SER A 123 0.36 -2.56 -0.63
C SER A 123 -0.89 -3.42 -0.59
N ASN A 124 -1.32 -3.85 0.60
CA ASN A 124 -2.43 -4.78 0.76
C ASN A 124 -3.79 -4.08 0.56
N ASP A 125 -4.62 -4.64 -0.31
CA ASP A 125 -6.03 -4.26 -0.45
C ASP A 125 -6.86 -4.97 0.61
N CYS A 126 -7.13 -4.27 1.71
CA CYS A 126 -7.89 -4.72 2.87
C CYS A 126 -9.37 -4.30 2.79
N ALA A 127 -9.91 -4.05 1.59
CA ALA A 127 -11.29 -3.55 1.43
C ALA A 127 -12.37 -4.48 1.98
N HIS A 128 -12.08 -5.76 2.21
CA HIS A 128 -13.03 -6.74 2.78
C HIS A 128 -12.60 -7.27 4.16
N SER A 129 -11.50 -6.81 4.73
CA SER A 129 -10.88 -7.47 5.89
C SER A 129 -10.80 -6.60 7.15
N PHE A 130 -11.56 -5.51 7.23
CA PHE A 130 -11.59 -4.72 8.47
C PHE A 130 -12.02 -5.59 9.64
N GLY A 131 -11.12 -5.73 10.64
CA GLY A 131 -11.35 -6.60 11.80
C GLY A 131 -10.99 -8.08 11.60
N ALA A 132 -10.59 -8.50 10.40
CA ALA A 132 -10.09 -9.84 10.14
C ALA A 132 -8.66 -10.03 10.66
N SER A 133 -8.24 -11.27 10.86
CA SER A 133 -6.88 -11.60 11.30
C SER A 133 -6.37 -12.88 10.67
N ARG A 134 -5.05 -12.98 10.52
CA ARG A 134 -4.34 -14.19 10.11
C ARG A 134 -3.14 -14.41 11.03
N HIS A 135 -2.94 -15.63 11.52
CA HIS A 135 -1.84 -16.00 12.43
C HIS A 135 -1.72 -15.08 13.68
N GLY A 136 -2.87 -14.63 14.19
CA GLY A 136 -2.93 -13.74 15.36
C GLY A 136 -2.60 -12.27 15.11
N LYS A 137 -2.37 -11.88 13.85
CA LYS A 137 -2.14 -10.49 13.44
C LYS A 137 -3.36 -9.96 12.69
N MET A 138 -3.74 -8.72 12.99
CA MET A 138 -4.89 -8.07 12.36
C MET A 138 -4.57 -7.66 10.91
N ALA A 139 -5.60 -7.64 10.05
CA ALA A 139 -5.49 -6.98 8.75
C ALA A 139 -4.97 -5.54 8.94
N GLY A 140 -4.02 -5.12 8.10
CA GLY A 140 -3.34 -3.84 8.21
C GLY A 140 -2.07 -3.85 9.08
N GLU A 141 -1.86 -4.89 9.89
CA GLU A 141 -0.72 -4.96 10.82
C GLU A 141 0.58 -5.46 10.16
N ILE A 142 0.47 -6.20 9.06
CA ILE A 142 1.61 -6.94 8.49
C ILE A 142 2.21 -6.25 7.26
N ALA A 143 1.37 -5.78 6.33
CA ALA A 143 1.84 -5.17 5.08
C ALA A 143 2.54 -3.83 5.31
N ASP A 144 3.28 -3.36 4.31
CA ASP A 144 3.90 -2.04 4.36
C ASP A 144 2.85 -0.94 4.37
N PHE A 145 1.86 -1.10 3.48
CA PHE A 145 0.65 -0.28 3.41
C PHE A 145 -0.58 -1.17 3.39
N SER A 146 -1.70 -0.70 3.92
CA SER A 146 -2.98 -1.40 3.88
C SER A 146 -4.12 -0.41 3.66
N SER A 147 -4.95 -0.69 2.65
CA SER A 147 -6.03 0.19 2.20
C SER A 147 -7.38 -0.41 2.59
N PHE A 148 -8.13 0.28 3.45
CA PHE A 148 -9.45 -0.14 3.92
C PHE A 148 -10.57 0.61 3.23
N SER A 149 -11.69 -0.07 2.99
CA SER A 149 -12.91 0.51 2.45
C SER A 149 -14.01 0.52 3.50
N PHE A 150 -14.68 1.66 3.63
CA PHE A 150 -15.87 1.83 4.46
C PHE A 150 -17.11 2.16 3.63
N HIS A 151 -17.08 1.75 2.34
CA HIS A 151 -18.23 1.86 1.45
C HIS A 151 -19.45 1.09 2.00
N ALA A 152 -20.66 1.49 1.59
CA ALA A 152 -21.93 0.99 2.11
C ALA A 152 -22.09 -0.54 2.13
N VAL A 153 -21.44 -1.27 1.22
CA VAL A 153 -21.54 -2.74 1.11
C VAL A 153 -20.47 -3.51 1.90
N LYS A 154 -19.60 -2.82 2.63
CA LYS A 154 -18.52 -3.47 3.40
C LYS A 154 -19.01 -3.91 4.78
N ASN A 155 -18.26 -4.81 5.42
CA ASN A 155 -18.55 -5.34 6.75
C ASN A 155 -18.56 -4.27 7.85
N PHE A 156 -17.83 -3.18 7.67
CA PHE A 156 -17.92 -1.95 8.44
C PHE A 156 -18.09 -0.78 7.47
N THR A 157 -19.02 0.12 7.74
CA THR A 157 -19.36 1.18 6.78
C THR A 157 -19.62 2.53 7.44
N THR A 158 -19.24 3.58 6.71
CA THR A 158 -19.59 4.99 6.95
C THR A 158 -20.38 5.56 5.77
N ALA A 159 -21.09 4.72 5.01
CA ALA A 159 -21.71 4.94 3.71
C ALA A 159 -20.66 5.11 2.59
N GLU A 160 -19.79 6.08 2.70
CA GLU A 160 -18.60 6.29 1.89
C GLU A 160 -17.41 6.54 2.82
N GLY A 161 -16.25 6.03 2.47
CA GLY A 161 -15.03 6.24 3.25
C GLY A 161 -13.97 5.19 2.97
N GLY A 162 -12.78 5.48 3.43
CA GLY A 162 -11.64 4.59 3.42
C GLY A 162 -10.57 5.04 4.39
N ALA A 163 -9.57 4.20 4.56
CA ALA A 163 -8.39 4.53 5.33
C ALA A 163 -7.15 3.90 4.70
N LEU A 164 -6.03 4.58 4.83
CA LEU A 164 -4.71 4.06 4.57
C LEU A 164 -3.98 3.91 5.90
N THR A 165 -3.45 2.73 6.15
CA THR A 165 -2.56 2.47 7.28
C THR A 165 -1.19 2.03 6.78
N TRP A 166 -0.15 2.20 7.58
CA TRP A 166 1.18 1.75 7.21
C TRP A 166 2.04 1.36 8.42
N ASN A 167 3.05 0.52 8.14
CA ASN A 167 3.97 -0.05 9.11
C ASN A 167 5.43 0.03 8.63
N LEU A 168 5.75 0.92 7.69
CA LEU A 168 7.11 1.10 7.22
C LEU A 168 7.94 1.84 8.26
N CYS A 169 9.11 1.26 8.56
CA CYS A 169 10.11 1.84 9.43
C CYS A 169 11.39 2.06 8.64
N PHE A 170 11.95 3.25 8.71
CA PHE A 170 13.20 3.62 8.06
C PHE A 170 14.24 4.01 9.11
N GLY A 171 15.46 3.50 9.01
CA GLY A 171 16.52 3.83 9.96
C GLY A 171 17.92 3.53 9.44
N GLN A 172 18.96 4.05 10.10
CA GLN A 172 20.35 3.94 9.64
C GLN A 172 20.95 2.55 9.88
N ASP A 173 20.54 1.82 10.93
CA ASP A 173 20.98 0.45 11.22
C ASP A 173 19.82 -0.50 11.47
N LYS A 174 20.01 -1.81 11.15
CA LYS A 174 18.92 -2.81 11.21
C LYS A 174 18.27 -2.95 12.60
N VAL A 175 18.97 -2.67 13.67
CA VAL A 175 18.47 -2.77 15.06
C VAL A 175 17.93 -1.42 15.52
N GLU A 176 18.60 -0.31 15.25
CA GLU A 176 18.11 1.05 15.52
C GLU A 176 16.90 1.40 14.64
N ARG A 177 16.86 0.91 13.40
CA ARG A 177 15.73 1.06 12.47
C ARG A 177 14.41 0.59 13.07
N GLN A 178 14.42 -0.51 13.79
CA GLN A 178 13.20 -1.05 14.41
C GLN A 178 12.73 -0.25 15.64
N GLN A 179 13.63 0.38 16.37
CA GLN A 179 13.30 1.11 17.61
C GLN A 179 13.04 2.61 17.41
N VAL A 180 13.79 3.28 16.55
CA VAL A 180 13.68 4.74 16.37
C VAL A 180 12.56 5.14 15.43
N TYR A 181 12.26 4.32 14.40
CA TYR A 181 11.30 4.68 13.35
C TYR A 181 9.95 3.99 13.48
N CYS A 182 9.79 3.00 14.36
CA CYS A 182 8.47 2.54 14.76
C CYS A 182 7.63 3.64 15.42
N ASN A 183 8.26 4.73 15.84
CA ASN A 183 7.60 5.93 16.38
C ASN A 183 7.55 7.11 15.39
N SER A 184 8.09 6.96 14.17
CA SER A 184 8.09 8.03 13.18
C SER A 184 7.15 7.73 12.01
N PRO A 185 6.44 8.72 11.51
CA PRO A 185 5.56 8.55 10.36
C PRO A 185 6.36 8.31 9.07
N ILE A 186 5.70 7.83 8.00
CA ILE A 186 6.19 7.57 6.63
C ILE A 186 7.38 8.46 6.28
N PRO A 187 8.28 7.97 5.39
CA PRO A 187 9.57 8.62 5.16
C PRO A 187 9.40 10.10 4.95
N PHE A 188 9.58 10.81 6.03
CA PHE A 188 9.93 12.20 5.91
C PHE A 188 11.29 12.25 5.24
N ILE A 189 11.42 13.12 4.29
CA ILE A 189 12.73 13.63 3.91
C ILE A 189 13.34 14.12 5.23
N GLU A 190 14.58 13.78 5.50
CA GLU A 190 15.24 14.11 6.75
C GLU A 190 15.00 15.59 7.10
N GLY A 191 14.30 15.87 8.20
CA GLY A 191 13.87 17.22 8.61
C GLY A 191 12.48 17.66 8.20
N GLU A 192 11.72 16.85 7.43
CA GLU A 192 10.34 17.19 7.02
C GLU A 192 9.35 16.96 8.17
N THR A 193 8.48 17.92 8.42
CA THR A 193 7.40 17.80 9.40
C THR A 193 6.18 17.09 8.80
N TRP A 194 5.28 16.57 9.67
CA TRP A 194 4.00 15.98 9.25
C TRP A 194 3.17 16.91 8.34
N ASN A 195 3.18 18.21 8.64
CA ASN A 195 2.47 19.20 7.84
C ASN A 195 3.08 19.35 6.43
N GLU A 196 4.40 19.25 6.29
CA GLU A 196 5.07 19.29 4.99
C GLU A 196 4.78 18.03 4.17
N PHE A 197 4.73 16.87 4.83
CA PHE A 197 4.31 15.63 4.20
C PHE A 197 2.85 15.70 3.71
N LEU A 198 1.91 16.15 4.54
CA LEU A 198 0.52 16.36 4.14
C LEU A 198 0.39 17.41 3.04
N TYR A 199 1.18 18.46 3.10
CA TYR A 199 1.24 19.46 2.04
C TYR A 199 1.74 18.84 0.72
N ARG A 200 2.78 18.02 0.75
CA ARG A 200 3.30 17.30 -0.42
C ARG A 200 2.25 16.33 -1.00
N LEU A 201 1.55 15.59 -0.15
CA LEU A 201 0.41 14.76 -0.59
C LEU A 201 -0.68 15.62 -1.24
N SER A 202 -1.04 16.75 -0.65
CA SER A 202 -2.05 17.66 -1.21
C SER A 202 -1.63 18.23 -2.57
N GLN A 203 -0.34 18.47 -2.78
CA GLN A 203 0.20 18.91 -4.06
C GLN A 203 0.10 17.81 -5.13
N LEU A 204 0.38 16.55 -4.77
CA LEU A 204 0.20 15.42 -5.69
C LEU A 204 -1.26 15.30 -6.15
N PHE A 205 -2.23 15.47 -5.24
CA PHE A 205 -3.65 15.51 -5.60
C PHE A 205 -4.04 16.72 -6.43
N SER A 206 -3.44 17.89 -6.21
CA SER A 206 -3.72 19.11 -6.96
C SER A 206 -3.15 19.07 -8.37
N LEU A 207 -2.07 18.37 -8.61
CA LEU A 207 -1.45 18.21 -9.93
C LEU A 207 -2.25 17.27 -10.85
N HIS A 208 -3.02 16.31 -10.27
CA HIS A 208 -3.85 15.36 -11.03
C HIS A 208 -5.31 15.82 -11.18
N GLY A 209 -5.75 16.85 -10.48
CA GLY A 209 -7.10 17.39 -10.56
C GLY A 209 -7.08 18.88 -10.92
N GLN A 210 -7.28 19.23 -12.19
CA GLN A 210 -7.65 20.61 -12.57
C GLN A 210 -9.02 21.01 -12.00
N ASN A 211 -9.48 20.39 -10.91
CA ASN A 211 -10.76 20.66 -10.30
C ASN A 211 -10.57 21.09 -8.85
N LYS A 212 -10.22 22.37 -8.65
CA LYS A 212 -10.12 22.99 -7.32
C LYS A 212 -11.39 22.84 -6.48
N ASP A 213 -12.54 22.59 -7.11
CA ASP A 213 -13.82 22.38 -6.44
C ASP A 213 -13.96 20.98 -5.80
N ALA A 214 -13.22 19.99 -6.26
CA ALA A 214 -13.26 18.66 -5.68
C ALA A 214 -12.54 18.61 -4.32
N LEU A 215 -11.43 19.33 -4.17
CA LEU A 215 -10.67 19.45 -2.91
C LEU A 215 -11.44 20.25 -1.84
N ALA A 216 -12.19 21.26 -2.23
CA ALA A 216 -13.02 22.05 -1.31
C ALA A 216 -14.20 21.24 -0.74
N LYS A 217 -14.61 20.15 -1.41
CA LYS A 217 -15.70 19.25 -0.98
C LYS A 217 -15.22 18.06 -0.15
N THR A 218 -13.95 17.69 -0.24
CA THR A 218 -13.34 16.68 0.65
C THR A 218 -12.83 17.36 1.90
N LYS A 219 -13.67 17.41 2.94
CA LYS A 219 -13.19 17.69 4.29
C LYS A 219 -12.29 16.52 4.70
N ILE A 220 -10.99 16.64 4.45
CA ILE A 220 -10.00 15.73 5.02
C ILE A 220 -9.93 16.10 6.51
N GLY A 221 -10.70 15.38 7.32
CA GLY A 221 -10.55 15.43 8.76
C GLY A 221 -9.32 14.61 9.14
N VAL A 222 -8.22 15.27 9.44
CA VAL A 222 -7.06 14.60 10.06
C VAL A 222 -7.38 14.52 11.56
N TRP A 223 -7.60 13.29 12.04
CA TRP A 223 -7.74 13.02 13.46
C TRP A 223 -6.45 12.38 13.95
N GLU A 224 -5.73 13.10 14.76
CA GLU A 224 -4.58 12.58 15.49
C GLU A 224 -5.14 11.89 16.74
N TYR A 225 -4.99 10.57 16.82
CA TYR A 225 -5.21 9.81 18.04
C TYR A 225 -3.83 9.34 18.53
N ASP A 226 -3.36 9.96 19.62
CA ASP A 226 -2.37 9.36 20.49
C ASP A 226 -3.04 8.22 21.26
N ILE A 227 -2.62 6.98 20.99
CA ILE A 227 -2.96 5.80 21.80
C ILE A 227 -1.68 5.29 22.44
#